data_3cddf3fb4d6c01a0dc78c01870f83e61
#
_entry.id   3cddf3fb4d6c01a0dc78c01870f83e61
#
_cell.length_a   1.000
_cell.length_b   1.000
_cell.length_c   1.000
_cell.angle_alpha   90.00
_cell.angle_beta   90.00
_cell.angle_gamma   90.00
#
_symmetry.space_group_name_H-M   'P 1'
#
loop_
_entity.id
_entity.type
_entity.pdbx_description
1 polymer ?
#
loop_
_entity_poly.entity_id
_entity_poly.type
_entity_poly.pdbx_seq_one_letter_code
_entity_poly.pdbx_strand_id
1 'polypeptide(L)'
;MAPVVIAAGMILPVVWRVASRDLQSIGLQVGRVSAMNTVAGVAGSLLAGFFLLPWLGIVPGFGFLAFLYLSIASVGVYFSSSGWVRALALGAAVGVSCCLFLLEGWGITPLTLRENEEILFYEEGESGSVAVTRLPRGSLRLRVNDRYTLTSTVPTALRAQRSQSRLPLAFVDRPQSAAFIGVGGGISLSALSEFSSLKRILAIELIPGVLKAVPYFTVANRGIMNDPRVEAVPADGRSHLRGRKENFDVIVGDVFSPWHSGTGYLYTAEHFETVRDRLSPVGVYVQWLQPDQFSLEEIRIVVATFLDVFPEGEIWMTRMAGPVPLLGLVGQSAQHAGRRPQFRKSQSRFLKLLCGSESLVAWSQSAMRNTDDRPIVEYRSARTHLNQSRRGGMKVMDVLSSVCGISDSGEREGVTKNVGA
;
A
#
# COMPACT_ATOMS: atom_id res chain seq x y z
N MET A 1 0.19 10.12 -23.98
CA MET A 1 -0.15 11.21 -23.01
C MET A 1 0.26 12.59 -23.52
N ALA A 2 1.49 12.82 -24.02
CA ALA A 2 1.96 14.16 -24.42
C ALA A 2 1.03 14.95 -25.38
N PRO A 3 0.48 14.40 -26.49
CA PRO A 3 -0.38 15.17 -27.39
C PRO A 3 -1.64 15.72 -26.73
N VAL A 4 -2.27 14.97 -25.82
CA VAL A 4 -3.50 15.37 -25.15
C VAL A 4 -3.22 16.52 -24.17
N VAL A 5 -2.11 16.44 -23.42
CA VAL A 5 -1.70 17.49 -22.46
C VAL A 5 -1.36 18.78 -23.19
N ILE A 6 -0.67 18.70 -24.34
CA ILE A 6 -0.35 19.87 -25.19
C ILE A 6 -1.64 20.51 -25.72
N ALA A 7 -2.58 19.72 -26.25
CA ALA A 7 -3.85 20.23 -26.76
C ALA A 7 -4.67 20.91 -25.66
N ALA A 8 -4.77 20.31 -24.47
CA ALA A 8 -5.45 20.90 -23.33
C ALA A 8 -4.77 22.20 -22.86
N GLY A 9 -3.43 22.23 -22.85
CA GLY A 9 -2.67 23.42 -22.49
C GLY A 9 -2.85 24.62 -23.44
N MET A 10 -3.22 24.38 -24.72
CA MET A 10 -3.49 25.44 -25.68
C MET A 10 -4.86 26.11 -25.51
N ILE A 11 -5.79 25.49 -24.79
CA ILE A 11 -7.17 26.03 -24.66
C ILE A 11 -7.16 27.39 -23.98
N LEU A 12 -6.48 27.56 -22.87
CA LEU A 12 -6.48 28.79 -22.10
C LEU A 12 -5.84 29.98 -22.86
N PRO A 13 -4.70 29.85 -23.54
CA PRO A 13 -4.16 30.89 -24.41
C PRO A 13 -5.10 31.30 -25.55
N VAL A 14 -5.81 30.31 -26.15
CA VAL A 14 -6.80 30.61 -27.21
C VAL A 14 -7.98 31.39 -26.64
N VAL A 15 -8.51 31.00 -25.49
CA VAL A 15 -9.61 31.73 -24.81
C VAL A 15 -9.18 33.14 -24.45
N TRP A 16 -7.96 33.35 -23.96
CA TRP A 16 -7.41 34.70 -23.71
C TRP A 16 -7.35 35.53 -24.99
N ARG A 17 -6.84 34.96 -26.09
CA ARG A 17 -6.79 35.67 -27.38
C ARG A 17 -8.16 36.06 -27.90
N VAL A 18 -9.16 35.22 -27.73
CA VAL A 18 -10.54 35.52 -28.16
C VAL A 18 -11.21 36.54 -27.24
N ALA A 19 -11.00 36.44 -25.94
CA ALA A 19 -11.57 37.35 -24.94
C ALA A 19 -10.92 38.75 -24.97
N SER A 20 -9.63 38.85 -25.31
CA SER A 20 -8.83 40.10 -25.22
C SER A 20 -8.85 40.87 -26.54
N ARG A 21 -10.04 41.30 -26.99
CA ARG A 21 -10.18 42.11 -28.23
C ARG A 21 -9.94 43.60 -28.01
N ASP A 22 -10.09 44.07 -26.76
CA ASP A 22 -9.90 45.49 -26.42
C ASP A 22 -8.69 45.64 -25.49
N LEU A 23 -7.72 46.45 -25.92
CA LEU A 23 -6.47 46.66 -25.19
C LEU A 23 -6.66 47.40 -23.84
N GLN A 24 -7.73 48.22 -23.72
CA GLN A 24 -7.98 48.96 -22.48
C GLN A 24 -8.53 48.07 -21.36
N SER A 25 -9.16 46.98 -21.69
CA SER A 25 -9.77 46.03 -20.73
C SER A 25 -9.02 44.71 -20.59
N ILE A 26 -7.87 44.54 -21.29
CA ILE A 26 -7.16 43.27 -21.40
C ILE A 26 -6.76 42.68 -20.03
N GLY A 27 -6.28 43.49 -19.10
CA GLY A 27 -5.87 43.06 -17.76
C GLY A 27 -7.07 42.47 -16.97
N LEU A 28 -8.20 43.17 -17.01
CA LEU A 28 -9.43 42.71 -16.34
C LEU A 28 -9.98 41.42 -16.94
N GLN A 29 -9.96 41.30 -18.26
CA GLN A 29 -10.47 40.13 -18.97
C GLN A 29 -9.57 38.91 -18.72
N VAL A 30 -8.24 39.05 -18.80
CA VAL A 30 -7.29 38.00 -18.48
C VAL A 30 -7.45 37.57 -17.01
N GLY A 31 -7.58 38.53 -16.08
CA GLY A 31 -7.81 38.25 -14.67
C GLY A 31 -9.10 37.47 -14.42
N ARG A 32 -10.22 37.84 -15.05
CA ARG A 32 -11.50 37.12 -14.93
C ARG A 32 -11.41 35.70 -15.49
N VAL A 33 -10.89 35.52 -16.68
CA VAL A 33 -10.73 34.19 -17.31
C VAL A 33 -9.83 33.29 -16.47
N SER A 34 -8.72 33.83 -15.94
CA SER A 34 -7.80 33.07 -15.06
C SER A 34 -8.49 32.69 -13.75
N ALA A 35 -9.23 33.60 -13.12
CA ALA A 35 -9.98 33.30 -11.90
C ALA A 35 -11.04 32.22 -12.14
N MET A 36 -11.81 32.33 -13.21
CA MET A 36 -12.80 31.31 -13.60
C MET A 36 -12.14 29.94 -13.86
N ASN A 37 -11.01 29.91 -14.57
CA ASN A 37 -10.25 28.67 -14.80
C ASN A 37 -9.78 28.03 -13.49
N THR A 38 -9.29 28.84 -12.55
CA THR A 38 -8.86 28.33 -11.22
C THR A 38 -10.03 27.76 -10.43
N VAL A 39 -11.15 28.50 -10.34
CA VAL A 39 -12.35 28.00 -9.64
C VAL A 39 -12.91 26.74 -10.29
N ALA A 40 -12.99 26.73 -11.63
CA ALA A 40 -13.45 25.55 -12.37
C ALA A 40 -12.50 24.35 -12.21
N GLY A 41 -11.18 24.60 -12.14
CA GLY A 41 -10.18 23.56 -11.89
C GLY A 41 -10.34 22.93 -10.50
N VAL A 42 -10.53 23.75 -9.46
CA VAL A 42 -10.81 23.26 -8.09
C VAL A 42 -12.13 22.49 -8.04
N ALA A 43 -13.19 23.05 -8.58
CA ALA A 43 -14.50 22.37 -8.61
C ALA A 43 -14.44 21.06 -9.41
N GLY A 44 -13.78 21.07 -10.58
CA GLY A 44 -13.62 19.91 -11.44
C GLY A 44 -12.82 18.79 -10.78
N SER A 45 -11.75 19.11 -10.07
CA SER A 45 -10.96 18.11 -9.35
C SER A 45 -11.74 17.47 -8.19
N LEU A 46 -12.51 18.27 -7.43
CA LEU A 46 -13.39 17.76 -6.38
C LEU A 46 -14.48 16.85 -6.95
N LEU A 47 -15.17 17.30 -8.01
CA LEU A 47 -16.21 16.50 -8.68
C LEU A 47 -15.64 15.21 -9.27
N ALA A 48 -14.48 15.26 -9.90
CA ALA A 48 -13.85 14.08 -10.45
C ALA A 48 -13.42 13.07 -9.36
N GLY A 49 -12.76 13.54 -8.30
CA GLY A 49 -12.24 12.67 -7.24
C GLY A 49 -13.32 12.04 -6.38
N PHE A 50 -14.32 12.84 -5.96
CA PHE A 50 -15.34 12.38 -4.99
C PHE A 50 -16.60 11.82 -5.62
N PHE A 51 -16.89 12.14 -6.88
CA PHE A 51 -18.14 11.70 -7.52
C PHE A 51 -17.88 10.90 -8.79
N LEU A 52 -17.15 11.46 -9.77
CA LEU A 52 -17.05 10.83 -11.08
C LEU A 52 -16.30 9.50 -11.02
N LEU A 53 -15.11 9.47 -10.40
CA LEU A 53 -14.30 8.26 -10.30
C LEU A 53 -14.97 7.17 -9.44
N PRO A 54 -15.55 7.45 -8.25
CA PRO A 54 -16.26 6.44 -7.48
C PRO A 54 -17.49 5.84 -8.18
N TRP A 55 -18.18 6.62 -9.02
CA TRP A 55 -19.40 6.17 -9.68
C TRP A 55 -19.15 5.47 -11.02
N LEU A 56 -18.25 6.01 -11.82
CA LEU A 56 -17.99 5.51 -13.17
C LEU A 56 -16.74 4.63 -13.27
N GLY A 57 -15.79 4.79 -12.37
CA GLY A 57 -14.46 4.22 -12.52
C GLY A 57 -13.56 5.02 -13.48
N ILE A 58 -12.32 4.55 -13.65
CA ILE A 58 -11.29 5.26 -14.42
C ILE A 58 -11.64 5.27 -15.91
N VAL A 59 -11.92 4.11 -16.51
CA VAL A 59 -12.11 3.99 -17.96
C VAL A 59 -13.36 4.72 -18.43
N PRO A 60 -14.57 4.48 -17.87
CA PRO A 60 -15.76 5.22 -18.24
C PRO A 60 -15.67 6.72 -17.89
N GLY A 61 -14.98 7.07 -16.79
CA GLY A 61 -14.72 8.46 -16.42
C GLY A 61 -13.96 9.23 -17.51
N PHE A 62 -12.90 8.64 -18.06
CA PHE A 62 -12.20 9.22 -19.22
C PHE A 62 -13.09 9.27 -20.48
N GLY A 63 -13.93 8.25 -20.68
CA GLY A 63 -14.93 8.24 -21.76
C GLY A 63 -15.92 9.42 -21.65
N PHE A 64 -16.43 9.67 -20.45
CA PHE A 64 -17.32 10.79 -20.17
C PHE A 64 -16.64 12.15 -20.41
N LEU A 65 -15.39 12.33 -19.97
CA LEU A 65 -14.62 13.54 -20.25
C LEU A 65 -14.39 13.75 -21.75
N ALA A 66 -14.04 12.71 -22.48
CA ALA A 66 -13.88 12.79 -23.92
C ALA A 66 -15.19 13.18 -24.62
N PHE A 67 -16.34 12.62 -24.18
CA PHE A 67 -17.65 13.02 -24.66
C PHE A 67 -17.94 14.51 -24.41
N LEU A 68 -17.66 15.04 -23.21
CA LEU A 68 -17.84 16.46 -22.91
C LEU A 68 -16.98 17.35 -23.83
N TYR A 69 -15.69 17.02 -24.01
CA TYR A 69 -14.80 17.80 -24.90
C TYR A 69 -15.29 17.77 -26.36
N LEU A 70 -15.71 16.63 -26.84
CA LEU A 70 -16.24 16.49 -28.21
C LEU A 70 -17.56 17.26 -28.35
N SER A 71 -18.42 17.25 -27.36
CA SER A 71 -19.67 18.01 -27.36
C SER A 71 -19.41 19.51 -27.45
N ILE A 72 -18.49 20.03 -26.63
CA ILE A 72 -18.08 21.44 -26.66
C ILE A 72 -17.46 21.81 -28.00
N ALA A 73 -16.58 20.96 -28.53
CA ALA A 73 -15.97 21.16 -29.84
C ALA A 73 -17.05 21.19 -30.97
N SER A 74 -18.01 20.28 -30.90
CA SER A 74 -19.11 20.19 -31.90
C SER A 74 -19.99 21.43 -31.86
N VAL A 75 -20.31 21.97 -30.69
CA VAL A 75 -21.04 23.23 -30.54
C VAL A 75 -20.22 24.39 -31.16
N GLY A 76 -18.92 24.47 -30.88
CA GLY A 76 -18.05 25.49 -31.49
C GLY A 76 -18.03 25.42 -33.04
N VAL A 77 -17.90 24.22 -33.56
CA VAL A 77 -17.95 23.99 -35.03
C VAL A 77 -19.33 24.31 -35.62
N TYR A 78 -20.41 23.96 -34.90
CA TYR A 78 -21.78 24.26 -35.30
C TYR A 78 -22.00 25.75 -35.56
N PHE A 79 -21.51 26.62 -34.69
CA PHE A 79 -21.65 28.07 -34.83
C PHE A 79 -20.63 28.72 -35.79
N SER A 80 -19.52 28.04 -36.10
CA SER A 80 -18.41 28.62 -36.89
C SER A 80 -18.35 28.14 -38.33
N SER A 81 -18.97 27.01 -38.74
CA SER A 81 -18.66 26.30 -39.96
C SER A 81 -19.82 26.15 -40.98
N SER A 82 -19.49 25.73 -42.20
CA SER A 82 -20.45 25.36 -43.25
C SER A 82 -21.19 24.05 -42.89
N GLY A 83 -22.34 23.81 -43.58
CA GLY A 83 -23.26 22.71 -43.25
C GLY A 83 -22.65 21.31 -43.23
N TRP A 84 -21.74 20.99 -44.15
CA TRP A 84 -21.10 19.68 -44.22
C TRP A 84 -20.08 19.46 -43.10
N VAL A 85 -19.37 20.51 -42.66
CA VAL A 85 -18.43 20.43 -41.53
C VAL A 85 -19.19 20.21 -40.22
N ARG A 86 -20.38 20.82 -40.06
CA ARG A 86 -21.28 20.59 -38.94
C ARG A 86 -21.71 19.13 -38.86
N ALA A 87 -22.14 18.56 -39.99
CA ALA A 87 -22.56 17.16 -40.04
C ALA A 87 -21.43 16.19 -39.69
N LEU A 88 -20.20 16.42 -40.20
CA LEU A 88 -19.02 15.63 -39.83
C LEU A 88 -18.66 15.74 -38.37
N ALA A 89 -18.66 16.92 -37.76
CA ALA A 89 -18.34 17.11 -36.37
C ALA A 89 -19.36 16.40 -35.44
N LEU A 90 -20.66 16.52 -35.74
CA LEU A 90 -21.70 15.81 -34.99
C LEU A 90 -21.58 14.28 -35.17
N GLY A 91 -21.34 13.81 -36.40
CA GLY A 91 -21.13 12.38 -36.66
C GLY A 91 -19.91 11.81 -35.93
N ALA A 92 -18.80 12.55 -35.89
CA ALA A 92 -17.60 12.17 -35.17
C ALA A 92 -17.83 12.12 -33.65
N ALA A 93 -18.52 13.12 -33.09
CA ALA A 93 -18.85 13.14 -31.68
C ALA A 93 -19.76 11.96 -31.24
N VAL A 94 -20.79 11.67 -32.03
CA VAL A 94 -21.66 10.51 -31.84
C VAL A 94 -20.88 9.20 -32.00
N GLY A 95 -20.10 9.05 -33.06
CA GLY A 95 -19.31 7.86 -33.35
C GLY A 95 -18.31 7.53 -32.21
N VAL A 96 -17.56 8.53 -31.74
CA VAL A 96 -16.62 8.35 -30.65
C VAL A 96 -17.36 8.04 -29.31
N SER A 97 -18.50 8.70 -29.05
CA SER A 97 -19.30 8.42 -27.88
C SER A 97 -19.84 6.99 -27.87
N CYS A 98 -20.34 6.49 -29.01
CA CYS A 98 -20.75 5.10 -29.17
C CYS A 98 -19.58 4.13 -28.99
N CYS A 99 -18.41 4.42 -29.59
CA CYS A 99 -17.21 3.61 -29.37
C CYS A 99 -16.80 3.54 -27.91
N LEU A 100 -16.79 4.67 -27.19
CA LEU A 100 -16.44 4.72 -25.78
C LEU A 100 -17.44 3.93 -24.91
N PHE A 101 -18.73 4.04 -25.22
CA PHE A 101 -19.78 3.27 -24.54
C PHE A 101 -19.67 1.75 -24.83
N LEU A 102 -19.32 1.38 -26.05
CA LEU A 102 -19.09 -0.03 -26.41
C LEU A 102 -17.83 -0.61 -25.76
N LEU A 103 -16.82 0.23 -25.47
CA LEU A 103 -15.60 -0.19 -24.77
C LEU A 103 -15.88 -0.63 -23.32
N GLU A 104 -16.93 -0.13 -22.66
CA GLU A 104 -17.39 -0.63 -21.36
C GLU A 104 -17.74 -2.11 -21.37
N GLY A 105 -18.33 -2.59 -22.46
CA GLY A 105 -18.67 -4.00 -22.64
C GLY A 105 -17.48 -4.93 -22.90
N TRP A 106 -16.30 -4.40 -23.17
CA TRP A 106 -15.10 -5.18 -23.51
C TRP A 106 -14.24 -5.53 -22.30
N GLY A 107 -14.70 -5.20 -21.08
CA GLY A 107 -13.98 -5.56 -19.83
C GLY A 107 -12.58 -4.93 -19.75
N ILE A 108 -12.39 -3.75 -20.36
CA ILE A 108 -11.12 -3.03 -20.28
C ILE A 108 -10.91 -2.60 -18.86
N THR A 109 -10.01 -3.29 -18.16
CA THR A 109 -9.55 -2.92 -16.84
C THR A 109 -8.16 -2.29 -16.94
N PRO A 110 -7.81 -1.29 -16.12
CA PRO A 110 -6.47 -0.71 -16.09
C PRO A 110 -5.44 -1.64 -15.41
N LEU A 111 -5.65 -2.97 -15.54
CA LEU A 111 -4.78 -3.98 -14.98
C LEU A 111 -3.89 -4.61 -16.06
N THR A 112 -2.61 -4.66 -15.78
CA THR A 112 -1.63 -5.39 -16.58
C THR A 112 -1.64 -6.87 -16.19
N LEU A 113 -2.42 -7.69 -16.89
CA LEU A 113 -2.52 -9.12 -16.62
C LEU A 113 -1.33 -9.88 -17.21
N ARG A 114 -0.94 -10.97 -16.54
CA ARG A 114 -0.04 -11.98 -17.11
C ARG A 114 -0.82 -12.90 -18.04
N GLU A 115 -0.11 -13.62 -18.87
CA GLU A 115 -0.72 -14.65 -19.70
C GLU A 115 -1.51 -15.68 -18.83
N ASN A 116 -2.77 -15.91 -19.22
CA ASN A 116 -3.71 -16.79 -18.51
C ASN A 116 -3.98 -16.40 -17.03
N GLU A 117 -3.85 -15.13 -16.66
CA GLU A 117 -4.29 -14.59 -15.38
C GLU A 117 -5.75 -14.16 -15.48
N GLU A 118 -6.60 -14.61 -14.56
CA GLU A 118 -8.04 -14.32 -14.50
C GLU A 118 -8.36 -13.33 -13.39
N ILE A 119 -9.21 -12.34 -13.66
CA ILE A 119 -9.71 -11.41 -12.64
C ILE A 119 -10.95 -12.05 -11.99
N LEU A 120 -10.90 -12.20 -10.67
CA LEU A 120 -12.03 -12.69 -9.87
C LEU A 120 -12.81 -11.55 -9.21
N PHE A 121 -12.12 -10.46 -8.90
CA PHE A 121 -12.67 -9.27 -8.28
C PHE A 121 -11.90 -8.06 -8.77
N TYR A 122 -12.61 -6.98 -9.04
CA TYR A 122 -12.03 -5.69 -9.36
C TYR A 122 -12.92 -4.58 -8.81
N GLU A 123 -12.35 -3.63 -8.11
CA GLU A 123 -13.04 -2.45 -7.60
C GLU A 123 -12.09 -1.25 -7.67
N GLU A 124 -12.61 -0.13 -8.12
CA GLU A 124 -11.95 1.17 -8.06
C GLU A 124 -12.57 2.01 -6.95
N GLY A 125 -11.75 2.67 -6.17
CA GLY A 125 -12.19 3.53 -5.08
C GLY A 125 -11.27 4.74 -4.90
N GLU A 126 -11.62 5.60 -3.96
CA GLU A 126 -10.88 6.84 -3.66
C GLU A 126 -9.42 6.58 -3.26
N SER A 127 -9.16 5.47 -2.57
CA SER A 127 -7.83 5.10 -2.08
C SER A 127 -7.05 4.23 -3.06
N GLY A 128 -7.61 3.91 -4.22
CA GLY A 128 -6.98 3.11 -5.26
C GLY A 128 -7.84 1.98 -5.81
N SER A 129 -7.29 1.24 -6.78
CA SER A 129 -7.93 0.06 -7.33
C SER A 129 -7.50 -1.21 -6.60
N VAL A 130 -8.43 -2.13 -6.40
CA VAL A 130 -8.20 -3.43 -5.77
C VAL A 130 -8.65 -4.53 -6.71
N ALA A 131 -7.81 -5.56 -6.89
CA ALA A 131 -8.17 -6.73 -7.66
C ALA A 131 -7.74 -8.02 -6.96
N VAL A 132 -8.54 -9.05 -7.11
CA VAL A 132 -8.14 -10.44 -6.83
C VAL A 132 -7.97 -11.14 -8.15
N THR A 133 -6.80 -11.72 -8.37
CA THR A 133 -6.50 -12.45 -9.59
C THR A 133 -6.14 -13.89 -9.29
N ARG A 134 -6.52 -14.79 -10.22
CA ARG A 134 -6.16 -16.20 -10.21
C ARG A 134 -5.07 -16.45 -11.24
N LEU A 135 -3.96 -17.01 -10.79
CA LEU A 135 -2.86 -17.42 -11.67
C LEU A 135 -3.17 -18.78 -12.32
N PRO A 136 -2.48 -19.15 -13.43
CA PRO A 136 -2.73 -20.40 -14.17
C PRO A 136 -2.72 -21.68 -13.33
N ARG A 137 -1.95 -21.70 -12.22
CA ARG A 137 -1.89 -22.83 -11.28
C ARG A 137 -2.93 -22.75 -10.15
N GLY A 138 -3.94 -21.89 -10.26
CA GLY A 138 -5.03 -21.73 -9.30
C GLY A 138 -4.71 -20.90 -8.06
N SER A 139 -3.48 -20.44 -7.89
CA SER A 139 -3.15 -19.59 -6.75
C SER A 139 -3.74 -18.18 -6.92
N LEU A 140 -4.26 -17.65 -5.81
CA LEU A 140 -4.85 -16.30 -5.76
C LEU A 140 -3.81 -15.27 -5.33
N ARG A 141 -3.97 -14.06 -5.85
CA ARG A 141 -3.18 -12.90 -5.47
C ARG A 141 -4.06 -11.67 -5.33
N LEU A 142 -3.74 -10.85 -4.34
CA LEU A 142 -4.29 -9.53 -4.18
C LEU A 142 -3.40 -8.51 -4.89
N ARG A 143 -4.02 -7.61 -5.61
CA ARG A 143 -3.35 -6.47 -6.27
C ARG A 143 -3.97 -5.17 -5.76
N VAL A 144 -3.13 -4.20 -5.50
CA VAL A 144 -3.54 -2.84 -5.16
C VAL A 144 -2.80 -1.89 -6.11
N ASN A 145 -3.53 -1.02 -6.79
CA ASN A 145 -3.00 -0.09 -7.80
C ASN A 145 -2.15 -0.80 -8.86
N ASP A 146 -2.70 -1.89 -9.42
CA ASP A 146 -2.06 -2.76 -10.42
C ASP A 146 -0.76 -3.44 -9.96
N ARG A 147 -0.46 -3.45 -8.66
CA ARG A 147 0.73 -4.09 -8.09
C ARG A 147 0.36 -5.26 -7.20
N TYR A 148 1.12 -6.34 -7.31
CA TYR A 148 0.96 -7.47 -6.40
C TYR A 148 1.37 -7.07 -4.99
N THR A 149 0.49 -7.38 -4.04
CA THR A 149 0.80 -7.34 -2.61
C THR A 149 1.50 -8.63 -2.18
N LEU A 150 1.89 -8.72 -0.92
CA LEU A 150 2.40 -9.97 -0.34
C LEU A 150 1.33 -11.05 -0.21
N THR A 151 0.05 -10.70 -0.31
CA THR A 151 -1.05 -11.66 -0.23
C THR A 151 -1.01 -12.64 -1.40
N SER A 152 -0.74 -13.91 -1.08
CA SER A 152 -0.69 -15.00 -2.04
C SER A 152 -1.07 -16.32 -1.38
N THR A 153 -1.81 -17.17 -2.11
CA THR A 153 -2.19 -18.51 -1.63
C THR A 153 -1.18 -19.59 -1.98
N VAL A 154 -0.02 -19.25 -2.51
CA VAL A 154 1.09 -20.21 -2.70
C VAL A 154 1.50 -20.76 -1.33
N PRO A 155 1.67 -22.11 -1.17
CA PRO A 155 1.90 -22.74 0.14
C PRO A 155 3.05 -22.15 0.98
N THR A 156 4.12 -21.76 0.32
CA THR A 156 5.27 -21.12 0.96
C THR A 156 4.95 -19.72 1.47
N ALA A 157 4.21 -18.92 0.67
CA ALA A 157 3.76 -17.59 1.07
C ALA A 157 2.73 -17.66 2.23
N LEU A 158 1.84 -18.67 2.25
CA LEU A 158 0.91 -18.87 3.36
C LEU A 158 1.63 -19.06 4.70
N ARG A 159 2.70 -19.86 4.71
CA ARG A 159 3.48 -20.08 5.93
C ARG A 159 4.15 -18.80 6.41
N ALA A 160 4.74 -18.04 5.49
CA ALA A 160 5.39 -16.77 5.82
C ALA A 160 4.39 -15.75 6.39
N GLN A 161 3.27 -15.55 5.71
CA GLN A 161 2.22 -14.61 6.16
C GLN A 161 1.69 -14.98 7.55
N ARG A 162 1.37 -16.24 7.81
CA ARG A 162 0.93 -16.67 9.15
C ARG A 162 2.00 -16.50 10.24
N SER A 163 3.28 -16.58 9.87
CA SER A 163 4.38 -16.35 10.81
C SER A 163 4.45 -14.90 11.29
N GLN A 164 3.91 -13.96 10.52
CA GLN A 164 3.89 -12.54 10.89
C GLN A 164 3.12 -12.29 12.20
N SER A 165 1.95 -12.90 12.38
CA SER A 165 1.20 -12.77 13.65
C SER A 165 1.71 -13.72 14.74
N ARG A 166 2.28 -14.86 14.37
CA ARG A 166 2.80 -15.82 15.36
C ARG A 166 4.02 -15.33 16.11
N LEU A 167 4.81 -14.43 15.49
CA LEU A 167 5.98 -13.86 16.14
C LEU A 167 5.60 -13.08 17.41
N PRO A 168 4.78 -12.02 17.36
CA PRO A 168 4.43 -11.27 18.57
C PRO A 168 3.68 -12.11 19.59
N LEU A 169 2.83 -13.04 19.14
CA LEU A 169 2.09 -13.93 20.04
C LEU A 169 2.98 -14.88 20.83
N ALA A 170 4.20 -15.15 20.36
CA ALA A 170 5.15 -15.99 21.10
C ALA A 170 5.76 -15.27 22.31
N PHE A 171 5.67 -13.95 22.38
CA PHE A 171 6.17 -13.16 23.51
C PHE A 171 5.15 -12.99 24.63
N VAL A 172 3.86 -13.23 24.38
CA VAL A 172 2.78 -13.01 25.36
C VAL A 172 2.12 -14.35 25.70
N ASP A 173 2.10 -14.71 27.00
CA ASP A 173 1.62 -16.04 27.43
C ASP A 173 0.12 -16.23 27.14
N ARG A 174 -0.71 -15.23 27.46
CA ARG A 174 -2.17 -15.27 27.30
C ARG A 174 -2.71 -13.95 26.75
N PRO A 175 -2.44 -13.61 25.48
CA PRO A 175 -2.93 -12.37 24.90
C PRO A 175 -4.46 -12.34 24.92
N GLN A 176 -5.05 -11.21 25.35
CA GLN A 176 -6.50 -11.01 25.38
C GLN A 176 -6.97 -10.12 24.23
N SER A 177 -6.09 -9.23 23.76
CA SER A 177 -6.41 -8.25 22.71
C SER A 177 -5.29 -8.09 21.70
N ALA A 178 -5.67 -7.92 20.43
CA ALA A 178 -4.72 -7.68 19.36
C ALA A 178 -5.22 -6.56 18.43
N ALA A 179 -4.30 -5.76 17.91
CA ALA A 179 -4.56 -4.83 16.79
C ALA A 179 -3.67 -5.20 15.61
N PHE A 180 -4.24 -5.15 14.42
CA PHE A 180 -3.56 -5.48 13.18
C PHE A 180 -3.74 -4.34 12.17
N ILE A 181 -2.64 -3.73 11.74
CA ILE A 181 -2.63 -2.64 10.76
C ILE A 181 -2.27 -3.24 9.40
N GLY A 182 -3.19 -3.12 8.44
CA GLY A 182 -3.06 -3.72 7.11
C GLY A 182 -3.60 -5.15 7.06
N VAL A 183 -4.79 -5.37 6.50
CA VAL A 183 -5.46 -6.68 6.48
C VAL A 183 -5.02 -7.51 5.28
N GLY A 184 -4.86 -6.89 4.12
CA GLY A 184 -4.60 -7.59 2.88
C GLY A 184 -5.64 -8.68 2.62
N GLY A 185 -5.21 -9.92 2.32
CA GLY A 185 -6.11 -11.08 2.16
C GLY A 185 -6.53 -11.73 3.48
N GLY A 186 -6.20 -11.17 4.64
CA GLY A 186 -6.52 -11.71 5.96
C GLY A 186 -5.70 -12.95 6.37
N ILE A 187 -4.68 -13.34 5.58
CA ILE A 187 -3.92 -14.58 5.83
C ILE A 187 -3.01 -14.42 7.05
N SER A 188 -2.30 -13.29 7.16
CA SER A 188 -1.47 -12.97 8.33
C SER A 188 -2.35 -12.85 9.59
N LEU A 189 -3.45 -12.11 9.48
CA LEU A 189 -4.44 -11.93 10.53
C LEU A 189 -5.02 -13.28 11.03
N SER A 190 -5.21 -14.25 10.13
CA SER A 190 -5.83 -15.54 10.46
C SER A 190 -5.07 -16.36 11.50
N ALA A 191 -3.78 -16.12 11.70
CA ALA A 191 -3.02 -16.80 12.73
C ALA A 191 -3.41 -16.37 14.15
N LEU A 192 -4.02 -15.20 14.33
CA LEU A 192 -4.55 -14.74 15.62
C LEU A 192 -5.71 -15.62 16.10
N SER A 193 -6.54 -16.16 15.18
CA SER A 193 -7.66 -17.01 15.54
C SER A 193 -7.24 -18.34 16.19
N GLU A 194 -5.98 -18.76 16.00
CA GLU A 194 -5.41 -19.96 16.63
C GLU A 194 -5.27 -19.82 18.18
N PHE A 195 -5.41 -18.61 18.71
CA PHE A 195 -5.23 -18.30 20.13
C PHE A 195 -6.60 -18.06 20.80
N SER A 196 -7.06 -19.08 21.55
CA SER A 196 -8.34 -19.02 22.25
C SER A 196 -8.39 -18.00 23.38
N SER A 197 -7.23 -17.53 23.86
CA SER A 197 -7.14 -16.48 24.88
C SER A 197 -7.55 -15.11 24.33
N LEU A 198 -7.39 -14.85 23.03
CA LEU A 198 -7.80 -13.59 22.42
C LEU A 198 -9.33 -13.46 22.45
N LYS A 199 -9.79 -12.34 23.01
CA LYS A 199 -11.21 -11.96 23.09
C LYS A 199 -11.59 -10.92 22.07
N ARG A 200 -10.60 -10.13 21.63
CA ARG A 200 -10.81 -9.04 20.68
C ARG A 200 -9.63 -8.92 19.73
N ILE A 201 -9.96 -8.75 18.46
CA ILE A 201 -8.99 -8.54 17.37
C ILE A 201 -9.49 -7.34 16.55
N LEU A 202 -8.77 -6.22 16.63
CA LEU A 202 -9.02 -5.04 15.80
C LEU A 202 -8.21 -5.15 14.51
N ALA A 203 -8.88 -5.19 13.37
CA ALA A 203 -8.26 -5.27 12.05
C ALA A 203 -8.51 -3.95 11.30
N ILE A 204 -7.46 -3.17 11.07
CA ILE A 204 -7.57 -1.85 10.44
C ILE A 204 -7.00 -1.93 9.03
N GLU A 205 -7.79 -1.55 8.04
CA GLU A 205 -7.39 -1.53 6.63
C GLU A 205 -7.70 -0.17 6.01
N LEU A 206 -6.72 0.42 5.36
CA LEU A 206 -6.87 1.74 4.75
C LEU A 206 -7.84 1.74 3.56
N ILE A 207 -7.82 0.68 2.77
CA ILE A 207 -8.54 0.60 1.49
C ILE A 207 -9.80 -0.26 1.66
N PRO A 208 -11.01 0.33 1.65
CA PRO A 208 -12.26 -0.42 1.85
C PRO A 208 -12.43 -1.59 0.86
N GLY A 209 -12.00 -1.42 -0.39
CA GLY A 209 -12.03 -2.47 -1.41
C GLY A 209 -11.20 -3.70 -1.04
N VAL A 210 -10.14 -3.55 -0.24
CA VAL A 210 -9.36 -4.69 0.28
C VAL A 210 -10.20 -5.53 1.22
N LEU A 211 -10.99 -4.92 2.12
CA LEU A 211 -11.90 -5.67 3.01
C LEU A 211 -12.95 -6.45 2.22
N LYS A 212 -13.45 -5.90 1.11
CA LYS A 212 -14.38 -6.59 0.20
C LYS A 212 -13.70 -7.75 -0.56
N ALA A 213 -12.38 -7.68 -0.75
CA ALA A 213 -11.60 -8.72 -1.41
C ALA A 213 -11.26 -9.90 -0.47
N VAL A 214 -11.27 -9.72 0.87
CA VAL A 214 -10.91 -10.76 1.84
C VAL A 214 -11.69 -12.08 1.68
N PRO A 215 -13.01 -12.08 1.38
CA PRO A 215 -13.78 -13.30 1.19
C PRO A 215 -13.26 -14.24 0.09
N TYR A 216 -12.60 -13.72 -0.93
CA TYR A 216 -11.99 -14.56 -1.98
C TYR A 216 -10.84 -15.44 -1.44
N PHE A 217 -10.25 -15.07 -0.32
CA PHE A 217 -9.18 -15.79 0.34
C PHE A 217 -9.67 -16.70 1.49
N THR A 218 -10.98 -16.96 1.62
CA THR A 218 -11.60 -17.64 2.77
C THR A 218 -10.92 -18.96 3.12
N VAL A 219 -10.56 -19.78 2.13
CA VAL A 219 -9.84 -21.04 2.35
C VAL A 219 -8.45 -20.79 2.95
N ALA A 220 -7.75 -19.78 2.47
CA ALA A 220 -6.39 -19.46 2.90
C ALA A 220 -6.36 -18.73 4.26
N ASN A 221 -7.31 -17.83 4.48
CA ASN A 221 -7.44 -17.04 5.71
C ASN A 221 -8.37 -17.69 6.76
N ARG A 222 -8.89 -18.92 6.48
CA ARG A 222 -9.73 -19.70 7.39
C ARG A 222 -11.01 -18.98 7.83
N GLY A 223 -11.53 -18.11 6.98
CA GLY A 223 -12.75 -17.36 7.29
C GLY A 223 -12.58 -16.37 8.45
N ILE A 224 -11.41 -15.81 8.66
CA ILE A 224 -11.09 -14.93 9.80
C ILE A 224 -12.08 -13.76 9.96
N MET A 225 -12.65 -13.25 8.86
CA MET A 225 -13.64 -12.18 8.92
C MET A 225 -14.99 -12.61 9.49
N ASN A 226 -15.23 -13.92 9.62
CA ASN A 226 -16.43 -14.50 10.26
C ASN A 226 -16.18 -14.79 11.74
N ASP A 227 -14.97 -14.60 12.25
CA ASP A 227 -14.67 -14.78 13.67
C ASP A 227 -15.31 -13.63 14.46
N PRO A 228 -16.22 -13.91 15.42
CA PRO A 228 -16.93 -12.86 16.16
C PRO A 228 -16.03 -11.97 17.01
N ARG A 229 -14.78 -12.34 17.21
CA ARG A 229 -13.77 -11.55 17.92
C ARG A 229 -13.15 -10.46 17.05
N VAL A 230 -13.32 -10.53 15.72
CA VAL A 230 -12.71 -9.61 14.77
C VAL A 230 -13.62 -8.43 14.49
N GLU A 231 -13.12 -7.25 14.82
CA GLU A 231 -13.67 -5.96 14.41
C GLU A 231 -12.84 -5.42 13.24
N ALA A 232 -13.38 -5.44 12.03
CA ALA A 232 -12.71 -4.91 10.85
C ALA A 232 -13.17 -3.46 10.58
N VAL A 233 -12.20 -2.54 10.46
CA VAL A 233 -12.48 -1.11 10.30
C VAL A 233 -11.76 -0.57 9.08
N PRO A 234 -12.50 0.03 8.11
CA PRO A 234 -11.89 0.77 7.02
C PRO A 234 -11.43 2.15 7.52
N ALA A 235 -10.14 2.27 7.85
CA ALA A 235 -9.58 3.50 8.40
C ALA A 235 -8.06 3.57 8.18
N ASP A 236 -7.51 4.79 8.30
CA ASP A 236 -6.07 4.97 8.46
C ASP A 236 -5.59 4.41 9.80
N GLY A 237 -4.71 3.41 9.75
CA GLY A 237 -4.27 2.66 10.92
C GLY A 237 -3.61 3.51 12.00
N ARG A 238 -2.83 4.49 11.60
CA ARG A 238 -2.13 5.41 12.48
C ARG A 238 -3.12 6.34 13.22
N SER A 239 -3.97 7.03 12.46
CA SER A 239 -4.98 7.95 12.99
C SER A 239 -5.97 7.21 13.89
N HIS A 240 -6.37 6.01 13.48
CA HIS A 240 -7.32 5.19 14.23
C HIS A 240 -6.76 4.74 15.59
N LEU A 241 -5.50 4.25 15.64
CA LEU A 241 -4.85 3.91 16.90
C LEU A 241 -4.64 5.13 17.79
N ARG A 242 -4.25 6.28 17.21
CA ARG A 242 -4.06 7.53 17.96
C ARG A 242 -5.34 8.00 18.65
N GLY A 243 -6.47 7.86 17.97
CA GLY A 243 -7.80 8.25 18.51
C GLY A 243 -8.37 7.30 19.55
N ARG A 244 -7.81 6.10 19.72
CA ARG A 244 -8.29 5.11 20.69
C ARG A 244 -7.64 5.32 22.08
N LYS A 245 -8.37 4.90 23.11
CA LYS A 245 -7.85 4.86 24.51
C LYS A 245 -7.48 3.46 24.97
N GLU A 246 -7.87 2.45 24.22
CA GLU A 246 -7.66 1.04 24.54
C GLU A 246 -6.21 0.62 24.30
N ASN A 247 -5.74 -0.31 25.13
CA ASN A 247 -4.43 -0.92 25.00
C ASN A 247 -4.55 -2.35 24.48
N PHE A 248 -3.50 -2.81 23.78
CA PHE A 248 -3.45 -4.12 23.15
C PHE A 248 -2.24 -4.91 23.66
N ASP A 249 -2.44 -6.22 23.84
CA ASP A 249 -1.35 -7.13 24.20
C ASP A 249 -0.46 -7.44 22.98
N VAL A 250 -1.03 -7.35 21.79
CA VAL A 250 -0.30 -7.53 20.53
C VAL A 250 -0.71 -6.45 19.55
N ILE A 251 0.27 -5.76 18.97
CA ILE A 251 0.05 -4.87 17.82
C ILE A 251 0.94 -5.36 16.68
N VAL A 252 0.38 -5.49 15.49
CA VAL A 252 1.10 -5.90 14.27
C VAL A 252 0.94 -4.83 13.20
N GLY A 253 2.03 -4.26 12.74
CA GLY A 253 2.11 -3.54 11.48
C GLY A 253 2.51 -4.52 10.37
N ASP A 254 1.64 -4.72 9.38
CA ASP A 254 1.95 -5.59 8.24
C ASP A 254 3.03 -4.97 7.35
N VAL A 255 3.38 -5.62 6.28
CA VAL A 255 4.35 -5.09 5.31
C VAL A 255 3.68 -4.02 4.46
N PHE A 256 4.16 -2.80 4.60
CA PHE A 256 3.71 -1.66 3.81
C PHE A 256 4.73 -1.31 2.73
N SER A 257 4.24 -0.89 1.56
CA SER A 257 5.10 -0.41 0.48
C SER A 257 5.52 1.04 0.73
N PRO A 258 6.78 1.31 1.11
CA PRO A 258 7.18 2.62 1.63
C PRO A 258 7.11 3.76 0.60
N TRP A 259 6.99 3.44 -0.69
CA TRP A 259 6.84 4.42 -1.78
C TRP A 259 5.40 4.84 -2.07
N HIS A 260 4.42 4.24 -1.41
CA HIS A 260 3.04 4.71 -1.50
C HIS A 260 2.85 5.94 -0.61
N SER A 261 2.18 6.95 -1.15
CA SER A 261 1.92 8.21 -0.43
C SER A 261 1.26 7.94 0.93
N GLY A 262 1.81 8.55 1.96
CA GLY A 262 1.36 8.41 3.35
C GLY A 262 1.89 7.18 4.08
N THR A 263 2.47 6.19 3.39
CA THR A 263 2.94 4.94 4.02
C THR A 263 4.22 5.14 4.81
N GLY A 264 5.09 6.05 4.39
CA GLY A 264 6.33 6.38 5.09
C GLY A 264 6.11 6.89 6.51
N TYR A 265 4.92 7.44 6.80
CA TYR A 265 4.52 7.87 8.14
C TYR A 265 4.28 6.71 9.12
N LEU A 266 4.11 5.48 8.64
CA LEU A 266 4.06 4.29 9.50
C LEU A 266 5.43 3.85 10.02
N TYR A 267 6.49 4.57 9.64
CA TYR A 267 7.86 4.36 10.07
C TYR A 267 8.45 5.57 10.80
N THR A 268 7.61 6.51 11.25
CA THR A 268 8.04 7.72 12.01
C THR A 268 8.09 7.45 13.51
N ALA A 269 8.86 8.27 14.22
CA ALA A 269 8.96 8.22 15.67
C ALA A 269 7.57 8.38 16.32
N GLU A 270 6.78 9.32 15.83
CA GLU A 270 5.44 9.63 16.36
C GLU A 270 4.45 8.47 16.14
N HIS A 271 4.61 7.70 15.08
CA HIS A 271 3.84 6.46 14.90
C HIS A 271 4.27 5.41 15.92
N PHE A 272 5.56 5.17 16.06
CA PHE A 272 6.07 4.19 17.03
C PHE A 272 5.72 4.57 18.47
N GLU A 273 5.76 5.86 18.83
CA GLU A 273 5.27 6.37 20.11
C GLU A 273 3.78 6.09 20.30
N THR A 274 2.96 6.40 19.29
CA THR A 274 1.53 6.08 19.31
C THR A 274 1.29 4.59 19.56
N VAL A 275 2.04 3.72 18.91
CA VAL A 275 1.95 2.27 19.09
C VAL A 275 2.38 1.88 20.51
N ARG A 276 3.52 2.38 21.00
CA ARG A 276 4.01 2.13 22.38
C ARG A 276 2.97 2.51 23.41
N ASP A 277 2.34 3.67 23.25
CA ASP A 277 1.31 4.18 24.17
C ASP A 277 0.00 3.38 24.13
N ARG A 278 -0.18 2.54 23.11
CA ARG A 278 -1.30 1.60 22.96
C ARG A 278 -0.94 0.16 23.33
N LEU A 279 0.29 -0.11 23.74
CA LEU A 279 0.63 -1.41 24.30
C LEU A 279 0.12 -1.54 25.73
N SER A 280 -0.38 -2.71 26.08
CA SER A 280 -0.63 -3.10 27.47
C SER A 280 0.71 -3.27 28.21
N PRO A 281 0.70 -3.40 29.55
CA PRO A 281 1.93 -3.65 30.33
C PRO A 281 2.72 -4.88 29.89
N VAL A 282 2.06 -5.86 29.26
CA VAL A 282 2.68 -7.07 28.69
C VAL A 282 2.75 -7.02 27.17
N GLY A 283 2.51 -5.85 26.60
CA GLY A 283 2.29 -5.67 25.17
C GLY A 283 3.55 -5.80 24.34
N VAL A 284 3.37 -6.32 23.11
CA VAL A 284 4.40 -6.47 22.09
C VAL A 284 3.92 -5.91 20.77
N TYR A 285 4.79 -5.14 20.13
CA TYR A 285 4.63 -4.64 18.78
C TYR A 285 5.58 -5.32 17.81
N VAL A 286 5.10 -5.62 16.62
CA VAL A 286 5.97 -6.03 15.50
C VAL A 286 5.64 -5.22 14.26
N GLN A 287 6.64 -4.50 13.72
CA GLN A 287 6.58 -3.88 12.40
C GLN A 287 7.29 -4.76 11.39
N TRP A 288 6.57 -5.19 10.37
CA TRP A 288 7.14 -6.00 9.31
C TRP A 288 7.72 -5.14 8.18
N LEU A 289 8.90 -5.53 7.71
CA LEU A 289 9.62 -4.91 6.60
C LEU A 289 9.98 -5.98 5.56
N GLN A 290 9.92 -5.58 4.30
CA GLN A 290 10.44 -6.39 3.19
C GLN A 290 11.73 -5.76 2.68
N PRO A 291 12.90 -6.38 2.89
CA PRO A 291 14.22 -5.76 2.61
C PRO A 291 14.44 -5.30 1.17
N ASP A 292 13.79 -5.94 0.19
CA ASP A 292 13.89 -5.54 -1.21
C ASP A 292 13.05 -4.29 -1.56
N GLN A 293 12.29 -3.77 -0.60
CA GLN A 293 11.54 -2.52 -0.73
C GLN A 293 12.31 -1.29 -0.24
N PHE A 294 13.43 -1.49 0.45
CA PHE A 294 14.21 -0.43 1.08
C PHE A 294 15.68 -0.44 0.62
N SER A 295 16.31 0.70 0.60
CA SER A 295 17.78 0.77 0.61
C SER A 295 18.31 0.43 2.00
N LEU A 296 19.60 0.08 2.07
CA LEU A 296 20.26 -0.16 3.35
C LEU A 296 20.18 1.04 4.29
N GLU A 297 20.32 2.25 3.74
CA GLU A 297 20.23 3.49 4.51
C GLU A 297 18.82 3.74 5.04
N GLU A 298 17.78 3.46 4.25
CA GLU A 298 16.39 3.56 4.72
C GLU A 298 16.09 2.59 5.84
N ILE A 299 16.59 1.34 5.77
CA ILE A 299 16.45 0.38 6.88
C ILE A 299 17.19 0.90 8.13
N ARG A 300 18.40 1.46 7.98
CA ARG A 300 19.12 2.07 9.11
C ARG A 300 18.32 3.19 9.75
N ILE A 301 17.69 4.05 8.95
CA ILE A 301 16.82 5.14 9.43
C ILE A 301 15.62 4.59 10.18
N VAL A 302 14.92 3.60 9.62
CA VAL A 302 13.76 2.96 10.27
C VAL A 302 14.17 2.31 11.58
N VAL A 303 15.26 1.55 11.59
CA VAL A 303 15.77 0.87 12.80
C VAL A 303 16.18 1.88 13.86
N ALA A 304 16.91 2.93 13.49
CA ALA A 304 17.31 3.98 14.42
C ALA A 304 16.09 4.69 15.05
N THR A 305 15.09 5.03 14.22
CA THR A 305 13.85 5.65 14.67
C THR A 305 13.06 4.73 15.61
N PHE A 306 13.03 3.44 15.28
CA PHE A 306 12.36 2.43 16.10
C PHE A 306 13.02 2.26 17.46
N LEU A 307 14.36 2.22 17.53
CA LEU A 307 15.12 2.04 18.77
C LEU A 307 15.05 3.25 19.71
N ASP A 308 14.84 4.45 19.19
CA ASP A 308 14.58 5.62 20.06
C ASP A 308 13.29 5.45 20.90
N VAL A 309 12.32 4.69 20.38
CA VAL A 309 11.05 4.42 21.06
C VAL A 309 11.05 3.10 21.81
N PHE A 310 11.72 2.09 21.26
CA PHE A 310 11.88 0.74 21.80
C PHE A 310 13.36 0.39 21.98
N PRO A 311 14.05 0.86 23.05
CA PRO A 311 15.50 0.69 23.21
C PRO A 311 15.98 -0.77 23.24
N GLU A 312 15.12 -1.68 23.71
CA GLU A 312 15.35 -3.14 23.73
C GLU A 312 14.91 -3.83 22.43
N GLY A 313 14.69 -3.04 21.37
CA GLY A 313 14.17 -3.54 20.09
C GLY A 313 15.08 -4.57 19.42
N GLU A 314 14.49 -5.59 18.83
CA GLU A 314 15.17 -6.68 18.15
C GLU A 314 14.71 -6.83 16.71
N ILE A 315 15.57 -7.36 15.84
CA ILE A 315 15.17 -7.81 14.49
C ILE A 315 15.03 -9.31 14.47
N TRP A 316 13.85 -9.76 14.09
CA TRP A 316 13.54 -11.15 13.81
C TRP A 316 13.35 -11.36 12.31
N MET A 317 13.60 -12.56 11.85
CA MET A 317 13.52 -12.94 10.45
C MET A 317 12.52 -14.08 10.28
N THR A 318 11.60 -13.95 9.28
CA THR A 318 10.80 -15.07 8.80
C THR A 318 11.26 -15.49 7.43
N ARG A 319 11.35 -16.81 7.17
CA ARG A 319 11.71 -17.33 5.86
C ARG A 319 10.51 -17.30 4.93
N MET A 320 10.65 -16.57 3.83
CA MET A 320 9.71 -16.65 2.71
C MET A 320 10.14 -17.71 1.70
N ALA A 321 9.25 -18.01 0.77
CA ALA A 321 9.53 -18.82 -0.42
C ALA A 321 10.47 -18.16 -1.45
N GLY A 322 11.07 -17.05 -1.13
CA GLY A 322 11.98 -16.31 -1.97
C GLY A 322 13.35 -16.12 -1.31
N PRO A 323 14.32 -15.60 -2.05
CA PRO A 323 15.68 -15.39 -1.55
C PRO A 323 15.77 -14.30 -0.47
N VAL A 324 14.74 -13.47 -0.32
CA VAL A 324 14.72 -12.37 0.65
C VAL A 324 13.65 -12.63 1.71
N PRO A 325 14.04 -12.84 2.99
CA PRO A 325 13.10 -13.03 4.10
C PRO A 325 12.44 -11.71 4.49
N LEU A 326 11.32 -11.80 5.23
CA LEU A 326 10.74 -10.66 5.92
C LEU A 326 11.49 -10.39 7.23
N LEU A 327 11.63 -9.13 7.58
CA LEU A 327 12.17 -8.66 8.84
C LEU A 327 11.06 -8.13 9.72
N GLY A 328 11.00 -8.58 10.97
CA GLY A 328 10.11 -8.05 12.00
C GLY A 328 10.91 -7.25 13.02
N LEU A 329 10.66 -5.94 13.11
CA LEU A 329 11.15 -5.11 14.20
C LEU A 329 10.24 -5.36 15.40
N VAL A 330 10.76 -5.95 16.46
CA VAL A 330 10.03 -6.32 17.68
C VAL A 330 10.32 -5.31 18.78
N GLY A 331 9.28 -4.64 19.26
CA GLY A 331 9.32 -3.76 20.41
C GLY A 331 8.39 -4.27 21.51
N GLN A 332 8.84 -4.18 22.75
CA GLN A 332 8.07 -4.60 23.92
C GLN A 332 7.75 -3.39 24.79
N SER A 333 6.64 -3.44 25.55
CA SER A 333 6.38 -2.44 26.58
C SER A 333 7.53 -2.43 27.60
N ALA A 334 7.77 -1.30 28.25
CA ALA A 334 8.87 -1.18 29.23
C ALA A 334 8.80 -2.21 30.37
N GLN A 335 7.57 -2.61 30.77
CA GLN A 335 7.37 -3.62 31.81
C GLN A 335 7.60 -5.07 31.32
N HIS A 336 7.66 -5.26 30.01
CA HIS A 336 7.81 -6.56 29.36
C HIS A 336 9.16 -6.71 28.66
N ALA A 337 9.98 -5.66 28.67
CA ALA A 337 11.26 -5.58 27.99
C ALA A 337 12.19 -6.76 28.35
N GLY A 338 12.90 -7.28 27.35
CA GLY A 338 13.84 -8.39 27.49
C GLY A 338 13.20 -9.78 27.61
N ARG A 339 11.88 -9.91 27.56
CA ARG A 339 11.23 -11.22 27.56
C ARG A 339 11.51 -11.97 26.27
N ARG A 340 11.84 -13.27 26.39
CA ARG A 340 12.12 -14.15 25.26
C ARG A 340 10.84 -14.85 24.78
N PRO A 341 10.69 -15.06 23.45
CA PRO A 341 9.51 -15.71 22.90
C PRO A 341 9.47 -17.20 23.21
N GLN A 342 8.27 -17.71 23.40
CA GLN A 342 8.00 -19.14 23.58
C GLN A 342 7.42 -19.73 22.29
N PHE A 343 8.26 -20.35 21.48
CA PHE A 343 7.81 -21.00 20.24
C PHE A 343 7.45 -22.46 20.43
N ARG A 344 6.37 -22.89 19.78
CA ARG A 344 6.16 -24.32 19.54
C ARG A 344 7.22 -24.85 18.57
N LYS A 345 7.67 -26.11 18.71
CA LYS A 345 8.71 -26.73 17.84
C LYS A 345 8.49 -26.51 16.34
N SER A 346 7.21 -26.50 15.89
CA SER A 346 6.86 -26.26 14.49
C SER A 346 7.05 -24.81 14.03
N GLN A 347 7.04 -23.85 14.95
CA GLN A 347 7.14 -22.42 14.67
C GLN A 347 8.58 -21.93 14.66
N SER A 348 9.45 -22.51 15.49
CA SER A 348 10.87 -22.14 15.61
C SER A 348 11.66 -22.34 14.31
N ARG A 349 11.17 -23.20 13.39
CA ARG A 349 11.82 -23.43 12.08
C ARG A 349 11.68 -22.25 11.12
N PHE A 350 10.69 -21.37 11.33
CA PHE A 350 10.37 -20.30 10.39
C PHE A 350 10.67 -18.90 10.94
N LEU A 351 11.04 -18.81 12.21
CA LEU A 351 11.31 -17.56 12.91
C LEU A 351 12.68 -17.65 13.57
N LYS A 352 13.55 -16.70 13.30
CA LYS A 352 14.91 -16.64 13.83
C LYS A 352 15.22 -15.21 14.28
N LEU A 353 15.79 -15.06 15.49
CA LEU A 353 16.40 -13.81 15.89
C LEU A 353 17.58 -13.52 14.95
N LEU A 354 17.52 -12.37 14.30
CA LEU A 354 18.60 -11.91 13.42
C LEU A 354 19.56 -11.02 14.19
N CYS A 355 19.04 -10.07 14.98
CA CYS A 355 19.86 -9.07 15.65
C CYS A 355 19.28 -8.63 16.98
N GLY A 356 20.09 -8.58 18.02
CA GLY A 356 19.73 -7.98 19.31
C GLY A 356 19.95 -6.48 19.31
N SER A 357 19.41 -5.82 20.35
CA SER A 357 19.41 -4.36 20.49
C SER A 357 20.82 -3.74 20.50
N GLU A 358 21.79 -4.32 21.17
CA GLU A 358 23.15 -3.77 21.26
C GLU A 358 23.81 -3.58 19.89
N SER A 359 23.78 -4.62 19.05
CA SER A 359 24.34 -4.55 17.69
C SER A 359 23.59 -3.54 16.81
N LEU A 360 22.27 -3.47 16.98
CA LEU A 360 21.41 -2.55 16.22
C LEU A 360 21.66 -1.09 16.61
N VAL A 361 21.80 -0.80 17.90
CA VAL A 361 22.12 0.55 18.40
C VAL A 361 23.46 1.00 17.84
N ALA A 362 24.51 0.18 17.95
CA ALA A 362 25.83 0.51 17.41
C ALA A 362 25.78 0.77 15.89
N TRP A 363 25.07 -0.09 15.15
CA TRP A 363 24.96 0.03 13.69
C TRP A 363 24.16 1.24 13.23
N SER A 364 23.09 1.61 13.94
CA SER A 364 22.16 2.67 13.54
C SER A 364 22.41 4.03 14.20
N GLN A 365 23.39 4.14 15.11
CA GLN A 365 23.66 5.32 15.94
C GLN A 365 23.79 6.64 15.14
N SER A 366 24.48 6.60 14.00
CA SER A 366 24.69 7.77 13.14
C SER A 366 23.58 8.00 12.10
N ALA A 367 22.55 7.18 12.06
CA ALA A 367 21.47 7.31 11.09
C ALA A 367 20.55 8.50 11.45
N MET A 368 19.99 9.12 10.42
CA MET A 368 18.93 10.11 10.60
C MET A 368 17.68 9.46 11.23
N ARG A 369 16.77 10.28 11.73
CA ARG A 369 15.47 9.83 12.26
C ARG A 369 14.36 10.19 11.30
N ASN A 370 13.41 9.30 11.14
CA ASN A 370 12.20 9.51 10.35
C ASN A 370 11.11 10.06 11.28
N THR A 371 10.72 11.30 11.07
CA THR A 371 9.69 11.99 11.89
C THR A 371 8.59 12.53 11.00
N ASP A 372 7.48 12.95 11.58
CA ASP A 372 6.37 13.57 10.84
C ASP A 372 6.79 14.86 10.13
N ASP A 373 7.63 15.66 10.79
CA ASP A 373 8.17 16.90 10.21
C ASP A 373 9.26 16.63 9.16
N ARG A 374 9.91 15.48 9.23
CA ARG A 374 10.96 15.06 8.28
C ARG A 374 10.75 13.60 7.88
N PRO A 375 9.74 13.29 7.06
CA PRO A 375 9.42 11.95 6.65
C PRO A 375 10.38 11.46 5.54
N ILE A 376 11.62 11.19 5.92
CA ILE A 376 12.72 10.85 5.00
C ILE A 376 12.39 9.60 4.20
N VAL A 377 11.80 8.60 4.84
CA VAL A 377 11.42 7.33 4.20
C VAL A 377 10.38 7.58 3.12
N GLU A 378 9.39 8.44 3.36
CA GLU A 378 8.35 8.81 2.41
C GLU A 378 8.93 9.34 1.09
N TYR A 379 9.90 10.24 1.18
CA TYR A 379 10.47 10.89 -0.01
C TYR A 379 11.59 10.09 -0.69
N ARG A 380 12.34 9.29 0.07
CA ARG A 380 13.46 8.51 -0.49
C ARG A 380 12.99 7.22 -1.14
N SER A 381 12.02 6.52 -0.56
CA SER A 381 11.58 5.21 -1.00
C SER A 381 11.06 5.19 -2.44
N ALA A 382 10.46 6.27 -2.91
CA ALA A 382 10.03 6.38 -4.31
C ALA A 382 11.21 6.29 -5.30
N ARG A 383 12.36 6.90 -4.98
CA ARG A 383 13.59 6.81 -5.78
C ARG A 383 14.24 5.43 -5.64
N THR A 384 14.25 4.90 -4.43
CA THR A 384 14.77 3.57 -4.14
C THR A 384 14.01 2.51 -4.94
N HIS A 385 12.69 2.60 -5.00
CA HIS A 385 11.84 1.67 -5.73
C HIS A 385 12.14 1.61 -7.23
N LEU A 386 12.49 2.74 -7.86
CA LEU A 386 12.87 2.80 -9.27
C LEU A 386 14.21 2.10 -9.56
N ASN A 387 15.09 2.03 -8.58
CA ASN A 387 16.46 1.54 -8.73
C ASN A 387 16.71 0.17 -8.09
N GLN A 388 15.76 -0.34 -7.30
CA GLN A 388 15.96 -1.60 -6.57
C GLN A 388 15.48 -2.83 -7.32
N SER A 389 16.24 -3.89 -7.12
CA SER A 389 15.97 -5.24 -7.57
C SER A 389 16.08 -6.21 -6.38
N ARG A 390 15.68 -7.48 -6.58
CA ARG A 390 15.93 -8.58 -5.60
C ARG A 390 17.38 -8.63 -5.12
N ARG A 391 18.36 -8.22 -5.95
CA ARG A 391 19.78 -8.11 -5.56
C ARG A 391 20.01 -7.08 -4.46
N GLY A 392 19.23 -5.99 -4.44
CA GLY A 392 19.28 -4.98 -3.36
C GLY A 392 18.89 -5.56 -2.01
N GLY A 393 17.78 -6.30 -1.96
CA GLY A 393 17.32 -6.96 -0.74
C GLY A 393 18.33 -7.99 -0.19
N MET A 394 18.99 -8.76 -1.05
CA MET A 394 20.07 -9.69 -0.63
C MET A 394 21.26 -8.95 -0.03
N LYS A 395 21.70 -7.84 -0.62
CA LYS A 395 22.77 -7.01 -0.05
C LYS A 395 22.42 -6.46 1.34
N VAL A 396 21.17 -6.04 1.54
CA VAL A 396 20.69 -5.61 2.85
C VAL A 396 20.80 -6.75 3.86
N MET A 397 20.39 -7.96 3.48
CA MET A 397 20.47 -9.12 4.35
C MET A 397 21.93 -9.53 4.67
N ASP A 398 22.82 -9.46 3.69
CA ASP A 398 24.25 -9.75 3.88
C ASP A 398 24.87 -8.78 4.91
N VAL A 399 24.58 -7.47 4.80
CA VAL A 399 25.07 -6.46 5.74
C VAL A 399 24.48 -6.68 7.13
N LEU A 400 23.17 -6.90 7.25
CA LEU A 400 22.53 -7.17 8.55
C LEU A 400 23.09 -8.44 9.19
N SER A 401 23.29 -9.50 8.44
CA SER A 401 23.89 -10.74 8.95
C SER A 401 25.30 -10.48 9.48
N SER A 402 26.12 -9.70 8.78
CA SER A 402 27.45 -9.29 9.22
C SER A 402 27.41 -8.47 10.51
N VAL A 403 26.55 -7.45 10.58
CA VAL A 403 26.37 -6.58 11.75
C VAL A 403 25.97 -7.40 12.99
N CYS A 404 25.14 -8.41 12.78
CA CYS A 404 24.57 -9.24 13.85
C CYS A 404 25.44 -10.48 14.19
N GLY A 405 26.63 -10.59 13.60
CA GLY A 405 27.57 -11.68 13.90
C GLY A 405 27.12 -13.07 13.44
N ILE A 406 26.18 -13.14 12.48
CA ILE A 406 25.73 -14.41 11.90
C ILE A 406 26.70 -14.78 10.78
N SER A 407 27.67 -15.68 11.08
CA SER A 407 28.53 -16.25 10.03
C SER A 407 27.71 -17.21 9.14
N ASP A 408 27.86 -17.05 7.83
CA ASP A 408 27.15 -17.77 6.76
C ASP A 408 27.60 -19.23 6.59
N SER A 409 28.14 -19.87 7.63
CA SER A 409 28.67 -21.24 7.59
C SER A 409 27.55 -22.25 7.84
N GLY A 410 26.74 -22.56 6.83
CA GLY A 410 25.92 -23.77 6.85
C GLY A 410 24.55 -23.78 6.16
N GLU A 411 24.03 -22.68 5.65
CA GLU A 411 22.64 -22.69 5.15
C GLU A 411 22.47 -22.41 3.63
N ARG A 412 23.52 -22.15 2.87
CA ARG A 412 23.40 -21.95 1.40
C ARG A 412 23.17 -23.23 0.62
N GLU A 413 23.47 -24.41 1.17
CA GLU A 413 23.32 -25.68 0.45
C GLU A 413 21.87 -26.16 0.29
N GLY A 414 20.91 -25.64 1.06
CA GLY A 414 19.51 -26.05 1.00
C GLY A 414 18.65 -25.33 -0.04
N VAL A 415 19.11 -24.17 -0.55
CA VAL A 415 18.28 -23.30 -1.40
C VAL A 415 18.50 -23.55 -2.90
N THR A 416 19.65 -24.05 -3.30
CA THR A 416 19.99 -24.26 -4.72
C THR A 416 19.46 -25.57 -5.32
N LYS A 417 19.01 -26.53 -4.53
CA LYS A 417 18.53 -27.84 -5.03
C LYS A 417 17.04 -27.93 -5.37
N ASN A 418 16.25 -26.88 -5.18
CA ASN A 418 14.78 -26.92 -5.45
C ASN A 418 14.27 -25.89 -6.49
N VAL A 419 15.14 -25.39 -7.38
CA VAL A 419 14.73 -24.47 -8.46
C VAL A 419 14.70 -25.14 -9.83
N GLY A 420 14.78 -26.46 -9.88
CA GLY A 420 14.73 -27.23 -11.11
C GLY A 420 13.69 -28.34 -11.04
N ALA A 421 12.41 -28.02 -11.01
CA ALA A 421 11.28 -28.90 -11.41
C ALA A 421 9.99 -28.08 -11.50
#